data_95c02e56e89113cf751fd1eabeba988e
#
_entry.id   95c02e56e89113cf751fd1eabeba988e
#
_cell.length_a   1.000
_cell.length_b   1.000
_cell.length_c   1.000
_cell.angle_alpha   90.00
_cell.angle_beta   90.00
_cell.angle_gamma   90.00
#
_symmetry.space_group_name_H-M   'P 1'
#
loop_
_entity.id
_entity.type
_entity.pdbx_description
1 polymer ?
#
loop_
_entity_poly.entity_id
_entity_poly.type
_entity_poly.pdbx_seq_one_letter_code
_entity_poly.pdbx_strand_id
1 'polypeptide(L)'
;GQPCSARWRSEWGAPPPARVTIADDSMTADAAHRLACEGTALLWRGDFQNARQLLNAMARRADRHPPKPGTSPAESFHFHRQTQSRRARILGMLLVPLEEDYEIPLRRAPDLRLACTEAYGPGEGQALVSLRELLGLVGAHEWRKNGVVVPALGDRIHPHYGVFSPIRSEYVDLVADAPLPSNALAFDIGTGTGVLAAVLARRGVSHIVATDQDPRALACARENLARLELTDRV
;
A
#
# COMPACT_ATOMS: atom_id res chain seq x y z
N GLY A 1 31.50 13.67 -7.07
CA GLY A 1 30.39 14.14 -6.27
C GLY A 1 30.67 13.90 -4.80
N GLN A 2 30.25 14.79 -3.92
CA GLN A 2 30.36 14.55 -2.48
C GLN A 2 29.41 13.39 -2.09
N PRO A 3 29.85 12.48 -1.20
CA PRO A 3 28.96 11.47 -0.65
C PRO A 3 27.85 12.15 0.14
N CYS A 4 26.60 11.87 -0.22
CA CYS A 4 25.44 12.33 0.52
C CYS A 4 24.92 11.14 1.33
N SER A 5 24.80 11.30 2.64
CA SER A 5 24.19 10.30 3.50
C SER A 5 22.69 10.59 3.56
N ALA A 6 21.87 9.62 3.19
CA ALA A 6 20.43 9.70 3.31
C ALA A 6 19.90 8.41 3.94
N ARG A 7 18.87 8.54 4.79
CA ARG A 7 18.20 7.38 5.39
C ARG A 7 17.48 6.59 4.30
N TRP A 8 17.57 5.26 4.34
CA TRP A 8 16.72 4.40 3.53
C TRP A 8 15.38 4.20 4.23
N ARG A 9 14.28 4.38 3.51
CA ARG A 9 12.94 4.14 4.02
C ARG A 9 12.20 3.11 3.17
N SER A 10 11.68 2.09 3.83
CA SER A 10 10.82 1.09 3.23
C SER A 10 9.89 0.50 4.30
N GLU A 11 8.60 0.70 4.15
CA GLU A 11 7.57 0.12 5.02
C GLU A 11 7.46 -1.41 4.88
N TRP A 12 7.87 -1.93 3.73
CA TRP A 12 7.88 -3.37 3.45
C TRP A 12 9.15 -4.07 3.93
N GLY A 13 10.03 -3.37 4.66
CA GLY A 13 11.28 -3.91 5.17
C GLY A 13 12.27 -4.31 4.08
N ALA A 14 12.15 -3.77 2.88
CA ALA A 14 13.14 -4.00 1.83
C ALA A 14 14.50 -3.44 2.26
N PRO A 15 15.60 -4.19 2.09
CA PRO A 15 16.92 -3.69 2.42
C PRO A 15 17.31 -2.53 1.48
N PRO A 16 18.20 -1.61 1.93
CA PRO A 16 18.71 -0.57 1.06
C PRO A 16 19.43 -1.16 -0.14
N PRO A 17 19.32 -0.53 -1.32
CA PRO A 17 20.00 -1.02 -2.52
C PRO A 17 21.51 -0.90 -2.37
N ALA A 18 22.24 -1.97 -2.75
CA ALA A 18 23.69 -2.00 -2.65
C ALA A 18 24.40 -1.09 -3.68
N ARG A 19 23.74 -0.80 -4.78
CA ARG A 19 24.25 0.07 -5.86
C ARG A 19 23.20 1.09 -6.23
N VAL A 20 23.62 2.35 -6.35
CA VAL A 20 22.78 3.47 -6.74
C VAL A 20 23.46 4.26 -7.84
N THR A 21 22.74 4.64 -8.87
CA THR A 21 23.18 5.57 -9.90
C THR A 21 22.20 6.73 -10.01
N ILE A 22 22.68 7.91 -10.40
CA ILE A 22 21.82 9.06 -10.66
C ILE A 22 21.13 8.86 -12.01
N ALA A 23 19.85 9.19 -12.05
CA ALA A 23 19.03 9.17 -13.26
C ALA A 23 18.20 10.46 -13.36
N ASP A 24 17.95 10.89 -14.58
CA ASP A 24 17.20 12.10 -14.89
C ASP A 24 16.31 11.91 -16.15
N ASP A 25 15.77 12.99 -16.67
CA ASP A 25 14.86 12.99 -17.81
C ASP A 25 15.46 12.41 -19.11
N SER A 26 16.77 12.22 -19.18
CA SER A 26 17.46 11.58 -20.32
C SER A 26 17.44 10.05 -20.25
N MET A 27 17.09 9.47 -19.08
CA MET A 27 17.09 8.02 -18.85
C MET A 27 16.03 7.32 -19.68
N THR A 28 16.47 6.38 -20.54
CA THR A 28 15.53 5.55 -21.30
C THR A 28 14.95 4.43 -20.45
N ALA A 29 13.72 4.03 -20.76
CA ALA A 29 13.05 2.96 -20.00
C ALA A 29 13.72 1.58 -20.19
N ASP A 30 14.44 1.33 -21.28
CA ASP A 30 15.18 0.09 -21.48
C ASP A 30 16.45 0.06 -20.62
N ALA A 31 17.19 1.17 -20.54
CA ALA A 31 18.33 1.30 -19.66
C ALA A 31 17.92 1.20 -18.18
N ALA A 32 16.86 1.90 -17.80
CA ALA A 32 16.33 1.87 -16.43
C ALA A 32 15.89 0.45 -16.02
N HIS A 33 15.14 -0.24 -16.85
CA HIS A 33 14.69 -1.61 -16.58
C HIS A 33 15.88 -2.58 -16.47
N ARG A 34 16.87 -2.48 -17.37
CA ARG A 34 18.08 -3.32 -17.32
C ARG A 34 18.85 -3.10 -16.01
N LEU A 35 19.17 -1.85 -15.65
CA LEU A 35 19.88 -1.52 -14.41
C LEU A 35 19.13 -2.03 -13.17
N ALA A 36 17.81 -1.86 -13.14
CA ALA A 36 16.98 -2.39 -12.04
C ALA A 36 17.01 -3.92 -11.95
N CYS A 37 17.01 -4.62 -13.09
CA CYS A 37 17.18 -6.08 -13.14
C CYS A 37 18.54 -6.54 -12.60
N GLU A 38 19.60 -5.76 -12.86
CA GLU A 38 20.95 -5.98 -12.37
C GLU A 38 21.16 -5.59 -10.90
N GLY A 39 20.09 -5.08 -10.23
CA GLY A 39 20.11 -4.68 -8.82
C GLY A 39 20.72 -3.30 -8.57
N THR A 40 20.77 -2.43 -9.59
CA THR A 40 21.19 -1.04 -9.46
C THR A 40 19.97 -0.15 -9.35
N ALA A 41 19.84 0.58 -8.25
CA ALA A 41 18.77 1.54 -8.05
C ALA A 41 19.07 2.87 -8.77
N LEU A 42 18.02 3.57 -9.16
CA LEU A 42 18.04 4.81 -9.91
C LEU A 42 17.58 5.95 -9.00
N LEU A 43 18.50 6.79 -8.53
CA LEU A 43 18.16 7.98 -7.77
C LEU A 43 17.74 9.09 -8.75
N TRP A 44 16.45 9.38 -8.76
CA TRP A 44 15.88 10.33 -9.69
C TRP A 44 16.20 11.78 -9.31
N ARG A 45 16.63 12.58 -10.30
CA ARG A 45 16.93 14.01 -10.19
C ARG A 45 16.22 14.86 -11.24
N GLY A 46 15.43 14.23 -12.10
CA GLY A 46 14.63 14.91 -13.13
C GLY A 46 13.24 15.33 -12.66
N ASP A 47 12.34 15.49 -13.60
CA ASP A 47 10.96 15.86 -13.34
C ASP A 47 10.15 14.69 -12.75
N PHE A 48 9.35 14.97 -11.71
CA PHE A 48 8.55 13.94 -11.02
C PHE A 48 7.55 13.24 -11.94
N GLN A 49 6.92 13.96 -12.88
CA GLN A 49 5.96 13.35 -13.80
C GLN A 49 6.67 12.41 -14.79
N ASN A 50 7.90 12.76 -15.19
CA ASN A 50 8.72 11.89 -16.04
C ASN A 50 9.17 10.63 -15.27
N ALA A 51 9.48 10.74 -13.96
CA ALA A 51 9.72 9.57 -13.11
C ALA A 51 8.51 8.61 -13.09
N ARG A 52 7.29 9.14 -12.95
CA ARG A 52 6.05 8.33 -13.01
C ARG A 52 5.87 7.65 -14.36
N GLN A 53 6.13 8.37 -15.45
CA GLN A 53 6.07 7.79 -16.81
C GLN A 53 7.12 6.68 -17.00
N LEU A 54 8.34 6.91 -16.49
CA LEU A 54 9.42 5.91 -16.50
C LEU A 54 9.02 4.66 -15.72
N LEU A 55 8.48 4.83 -14.50
CA LEU A 55 8.01 3.70 -13.68
C LEU A 55 6.95 2.87 -14.40
N ASN A 56 5.98 3.52 -15.04
CA ASN A 56 4.95 2.85 -15.83
C ASN A 56 5.55 2.12 -17.04
N ALA A 57 6.56 2.71 -17.71
CA ALA A 57 7.25 2.06 -18.82
C ALA A 57 8.07 0.86 -18.35
N MET A 58 8.73 0.93 -17.19
CA MET A 58 9.41 -0.21 -16.55
C MET A 58 8.42 -1.32 -16.17
N ALA A 59 7.24 -0.97 -15.66
CA ALA A 59 6.20 -1.94 -15.32
C ALA A 59 5.75 -2.71 -16.57
N ARG A 60 5.43 -2.01 -17.67
CA ARG A 60 5.07 -2.68 -18.94
C ARG A 60 6.17 -3.61 -19.46
N ARG A 61 7.46 -3.31 -19.20
CA ARG A 61 8.57 -4.19 -19.58
C ARG A 61 8.66 -5.42 -18.69
N ALA A 62 8.49 -5.24 -17.38
CA ALA A 62 8.46 -6.35 -16.44
C ALA A 62 7.31 -7.34 -16.73
N ASP A 63 6.19 -6.84 -17.27
CA ASP A 63 4.99 -7.61 -17.60
C ASP A 63 5.06 -8.32 -18.97
N ARG A 64 6.09 -8.07 -19.78
CA ARG A 64 6.25 -8.71 -21.11
C ARG A 64 6.45 -10.23 -21.06
N HIS A 65 6.94 -10.74 -19.94
CA HIS A 65 7.18 -12.15 -19.73
C HIS A 65 6.23 -12.68 -18.65
N PRO A 66 5.04 -13.17 -19.02
CA PRO A 66 4.12 -13.77 -18.05
C PRO A 66 4.76 -15.00 -17.38
N PRO A 67 4.32 -15.35 -16.18
CA PRO A 67 4.80 -16.56 -15.51
C PRO A 67 4.52 -17.78 -16.37
N LYS A 68 5.45 -18.75 -16.34
CA LYS A 68 5.23 -20.04 -16.97
C LYS A 68 4.03 -20.71 -16.30
N PRO A 69 3.15 -21.41 -17.05
CA PRO A 69 2.12 -22.23 -16.46
C PRO A 69 2.79 -23.36 -15.67
N GLY A 70 2.31 -23.59 -14.45
CA GLY A 70 2.74 -24.72 -13.63
C GLY A 70 2.05 -26.00 -14.06
N THR A 71 2.60 -27.14 -13.67
CA THR A 71 2.00 -28.47 -13.89
C THR A 71 0.87 -28.77 -12.89
N SER A 72 0.76 -27.95 -11.84
CA SER A 72 -0.30 -28.00 -10.83
C SER A 72 -0.76 -26.60 -10.43
N PRO A 73 -1.95 -26.46 -9.79
CA PRO A 73 -2.40 -25.19 -9.23
C PRO A 73 -1.41 -24.58 -8.22
N ALA A 74 -0.80 -25.40 -7.37
CA ALA A 74 0.19 -24.98 -6.39
C ALA A 74 1.46 -24.43 -7.05
N GLU A 75 1.96 -25.10 -8.08
CA GLU A 75 3.12 -24.65 -8.86
C GLU A 75 2.82 -23.37 -9.61
N SER A 76 1.65 -23.24 -10.24
CA SER A 76 1.21 -22.03 -10.92
C SER A 76 1.12 -20.86 -9.95
N PHE A 77 0.60 -21.08 -8.74
CA PHE A 77 0.58 -20.06 -7.66
C PHE A 77 1.99 -19.66 -7.24
N HIS A 78 2.91 -20.61 -7.09
CA HIS A 78 4.30 -20.33 -6.74
C HIS A 78 4.99 -19.46 -7.81
N PHE A 79 4.87 -19.80 -9.09
CA PHE A 79 5.43 -19.01 -10.19
C PHE A 79 4.80 -17.62 -10.28
N HIS A 80 3.50 -17.52 -10.05
CA HIS A 80 2.83 -16.23 -9.97
C HIS A 80 3.43 -15.36 -8.85
N ARG A 81 3.55 -15.89 -7.63
CA ARG A 81 4.16 -15.15 -6.50
C ARG A 81 5.61 -14.75 -6.78
N GLN A 82 6.41 -15.63 -7.36
CA GLN A 82 7.79 -15.33 -7.72
C GLN A 82 7.87 -14.18 -8.75
N THR A 83 7.00 -14.20 -9.75
CA THR A 83 6.91 -13.14 -10.77
C THR A 83 6.50 -11.82 -10.15
N GLN A 84 5.51 -11.81 -9.27
CA GLN A 84 5.08 -10.60 -8.55
C GLN A 84 6.19 -10.04 -7.64
N SER A 85 6.91 -10.89 -6.93
CA SER A 85 8.04 -10.49 -6.09
C SER A 85 9.18 -9.89 -6.92
N ARG A 86 9.51 -10.51 -8.06
CA ARG A 86 10.52 -9.98 -9.00
C ARG A 86 10.09 -8.62 -9.55
N ARG A 87 8.83 -8.51 -9.99
CA ARG A 87 8.26 -7.25 -10.48
C ARG A 87 8.32 -6.15 -9.42
N ALA A 88 7.92 -6.47 -8.19
CA ALA A 88 7.95 -5.54 -7.07
C ALA A 88 9.37 -5.02 -6.81
N ARG A 89 10.37 -5.91 -6.82
CA ARG A 89 11.78 -5.57 -6.64
C ARG A 89 12.28 -4.64 -7.75
N ILE A 90 12.02 -4.96 -9.02
CA ILE A 90 12.45 -4.13 -10.16
C ILE A 90 11.84 -2.73 -10.06
N LEU A 91 10.55 -2.62 -9.82
CA LEU A 91 9.87 -1.33 -9.72
C LEU A 91 10.24 -0.55 -8.45
N GLY A 92 10.69 -1.25 -7.41
CA GLY A 92 11.23 -0.64 -6.20
C GLY A 92 12.59 0.04 -6.39
N MET A 93 13.28 -0.18 -7.50
CA MET A 93 14.61 0.39 -7.79
C MET A 93 14.58 1.84 -8.30
N LEU A 94 13.44 2.42 -8.61
CA LEU A 94 13.34 3.85 -8.93
C LEU A 94 13.08 4.61 -7.63
N LEU A 95 14.09 5.40 -7.21
CA LEU A 95 14.12 6.11 -5.93
C LEU A 95 13.89 7.59 -6.12
N VAL A 96 13.23 8.20 -5.16
CA VAL A 96 13.09 9.65 -5.04
C VAL A 96 13.58 10.12 -3.68
N PRO A 97 14.20 11.31 -3.59
CA PRO A 97 14.57 11.91 -2.32
C PRO A 97 13.34 12.52 -1.64
N LEU A 98 13.35 12.44 -0.31
CA LEU A 98 12.44 13.16 0.58
C LEU A 98 13.27 14.04 1.50
N GLU A 99 12.90 15.31 1.62
CA GLU A 99 13.44 16.22 2.63
C GLU A 99 12.86 15.92 4.02
N GLU A 100 13.32 16.66 5.03
CA GLU A 100 12.96 16.40 6.43
C GLU A 100 11.45 16.41 6.71
N ASP A 101 10.72 17.28 6.04
CA ASP A 101 9.26 17.47 6.15
C ASP A 101 8.47 16.68 5.09
N TYR A 102 9.11 15.72 4.42
CA TYR A 102 8.55 14.95 3.29
C TYR A 102 8.32 15.76 2.00
N GLU A 103 8.90 16.96 1.88
CA GLU A 103 8.96 17.63 0.61
C GLU A 103 9.79 16.81 -0.39
N ILE A 104 9.31 16.74 -1.63
CA ILE A 104 10.03 16.07 -2.72
C ILE A 104 10.73 17.16 -3.53
N PRO A 105 12.07 17.29 -3.47
CA PRO A 105 12.82 18.35 -4.15
C PRO A 105 12.98 18.05 -5.66
N LEU A 106 11.88 17.76 -6.32
CA LEU A 106 11.83 17.48 -7.75
C LEU A 106 10.82 18.42 -8.43
N ARG A 107 11.13 18.82 -9.64
CA ARG A 107 10.23 19.65 -10.44
C ARG A 107 8.88 18.96 -10.65
N ARG A 108 7.78 19.68 -10.55
CA ARG A 108 6.38 19.22 -10.66
C ARG A 108 6.01 18.07 -9.70
N ALA A 109 6.73 17.94 -8.60
CA ALA A 109 6.32 17.03 -7.55
C ALA A 109 5.02 17.53 -6.89
N PRO A 110 4.06 16.64 -6.58
CA PRO A 110 2.91 16.99 -5.77
C PRO A 110 3.31 17.18 -4.30
N ASP A 111 2.50 17.90 -3.55
CA ASP A 111 2.64 17.93 -2.08
C ASP A 111 2.11 16.61 -1.50
N LEU A 112 3.00 15.81 -0.93
CA LEU A 112 2.68 14.51 -0.34
C LEU A 112 2.95 14.45 1.16
N ARG A 113 3.25 15.60 1.79
CA ARG A 113 3.61 15.68 3.21
C ARG A 113 2.57 15.03 4.11
N LEU A 114 1.29 15.32 3.87
CA LEU A 114 0.21 14.75 4.67
C LEU A 114 0.12 13.22 4.51
N ALA A 115 0.17 12.71 3.28
CA ALA A 115 0.13 11.28 3.01
C ALA A 115 1.33 10.54 3.63
N CYS A 116 2.52 11.16 3.57
CA CYS A 116 3.72 10.61 4.19
C CYS A 116 3.63 10.64 5.72
N THR A 117 3.12 11.74 6.31
CA THR A 117 2.96 11.86 7.77
C THR A 117 1.96 10.83 8.31
N GLU A 118 0.87 10.58 7.59
CA GLU A 118 -0.12 9.55 7.98
C GLU A 118 0.46 8.14 7.97
N ALA A 119 1.34 7.84 7.03
CA ALA A 119 1.92 6.52 6.88
C ALA A 119 3.18 6.31 7.74
N TYR A 120 4.01 7.33 7.82
CA TYR A 120 5.35 7.24 8.38
C TYR A 120 5.50 7.91 9.75
N GLY A 121 4.52 8.69 10.18
CA GLY A 121 4.64 9.58 11.34
C GLY A 121 5.40 10.87 11.00
N PRO A 122 5.86 11.63 12.02
CA PRO A 122 6.65 12.86 11.82
C PRO A 122 7.92 12.61 11.02
N GLY A 123 8.34 13.62 10.24
CA GLY A 123 9.60 13.55 9.50
C GLY A 123 10.82 13.47 10.43
N GLU A 124 11.81 12.68 10.04
CA GLU A 124 13.02 12.40 10.84
C GLU A 124 14.31 12.64 10.04
N GLY A 125 14.30 13.61 9.15
CA GLY A 125 15.44 13.97 8.31
C GLY A 125 15.33 13.45 6.86
N GLN A 126 16.34 13.76 6.07
CA GLN A 126 16.38 13.37 4.65
C GLN A 126 16.37 11.87 4.46
N ALA A 127 15.56 11.39 3.52
CA ALA A 127 15.41 9.99 3.21
C ALA A 127 15.36 9.71 1.71
N LEU A 128 15.62 8.45 1.34
CA LEU A 128 15.33 7.91 0.02
C LEU A 128 14.23 6.88 0.13
N VAL A 129 13.28 6.96 -0.77
CA VAL A 129 12.14 6.03 -0.84
C VAL A 129 11.91 5.58 -2.28
N SER A 130 11.37 4.38 -2.45
CA SER A 130 10.91 3.93 -3.76
C SER A 130 9.74 4.79 -4.24
N LEU A 131 9.80 5.28 -5.49
CA LEU A 131 8.66 5.98 -6.09
C LEU A 131 7.39 5.12 -6.11
N ARG A 132 7.54 3.80 -6.30
CA ARG A 132 6.40 2.87 -6.26
C ARG A 132 5.71 2.88 -4.89
N GLU A 133 6.49 2.86 -3.80
CA GLU A 133 5.96 2.94 -2.43
C GLU A 133 5.25 4.26 -2.20
N LEU A 134 5.90 5.36 -2.56
CA LEU A 134 5.35 6.70 -2.43
C LEU A 134 4.00 6.87 -3.17
N LEU A 135 3.88 6.34 -4.38
CA LEU A 135 2.60 6.34 -5.10
C LEU A 135 1.53 5.46 -4.43
N GLY A 136 1.95 4.41 -3.72
CA GLY A 136 1.06 3.60 -2.89
C GLY A 136 0.51 4.38 -1.70
N LEU A 137 1.34 5.21 -1.05
CA LEU A 137 0.91 6.11 0.03
C LEU A 137 -0.15 7.10 -0.44
N VAL A 138 0.06 7.70 -1.60
CA VAL A 138 -0.91 8.63 -2.20
C VAL A 138 -2.26 7.96 -2.42
N GLY A 139 -2.25 6.76 -2.99
CA GLY A 139 -3.47 5.98 -3.20
C GLY A 139 -4.19 5.66 -1.89
N ALA A 140 -3.44 5.26 -0.86
CA ALA A 140 -4.01 4.96 0.46
C ALA A 140 -4.58 6.21 1.15
N HIS A 141 -3.88 7.35 1.04
CA HIS A 141 -4.37 8.64 1.54
C HIS A 141 -5.71 9.03 0.88
N GLU A 142 -5.80 8.91 -0.44
CA GLU A 142 -7.04 9.20 -1.16
C GLU A 142 -8.19 8.25 -0.75
N TRP A 143 -7.90 6.98 -0.53
CA TRP A 143 -8.90 6.04 -0.03
C TRP A 143 -9.32 6.33 1.42
N ARG A 144 -8.37 6.72 2.27
CA ARG A 144 -8.70 7.15 3.64
C ARG A 144 -9.59 8.39 3.62
N LYS A 145 -9.29 9.35 2.77
CA LYS A 145 -10.05 10.60 2.63
C LYS A 145 -11.46 10.36 2.07
N ASN A 146 -11.55 9.61 0.98
CA ASN A 146 -12.81 9.44 0.23
C ASN A 146 -13.65 8.26 0.73
N GLY A 147 -13.04 7.30 1.42
CA GLY A 147 -13.66 6.05 1.82
C GLY A 147 -13.97 5.10 0.66
N VAL A 148 -14.05 3.82 0.96
CA VAL A 148 -14.47 2.75 0.05
C VAL A 148 -15.91 2.42 0.33
N VAL A 149 -16.77 2.47 -0.69
CA VAL A 149 -18.20 2.10 -0.56
C VAL A 149 -18.29 0.60 -0.25
N VAL A 150 -19.05 0.26 0.78
CA VAL A 150 -19.36 -1.12 1.16
C VAL A 150 -20.88 -1.31 1.08
N PRO A 151 -21.40 -1.92 -0.01
CA PRO A 151 -22.83 -2.05 -0.24
C PRO A 151 -23.57 -2.69 0.94
N ALA A 152 -23.00 -3.74 1.54
CA ALA A 152 -23.59 -4.42 2.70
C ALA A 152 -23.77 -3.54 3.94
N LEU A 153 -23.01 -2.43 4.05
CA LEU A 153 -23.19 -1.43 5.11
C LEU A 153 -24.10 -0.27 4.70
N GLY A 154 -24.31 -0.07 3.40
CA GLY A 154 -24.92 1.14 2.86
C GLY A 154 -24.07 2.40 3.13
N ASP A 155 -22.79 2.24 3.42
CA ASP A 155 -21.90 3.30 3.90
C ASP A 155 -20.46 3.08 3.42
N ARG A 156 -19.51 3.89 3.89
CA ARG A 156 -18.10 3.86 3.51
C ARG A 156 -17.22 3.42 4.66
N ILE A 157 -16.16 2.71 4.32
CA ILE A 157 -15.03 2.38 5.20
C ILE A 157 -13.82 3.20 4.76
N HIS A 158 -13.11 3.81 5.69
CA HIS A 158 -11.95 4.66 5.48
C HIS A 158 -10.67 3.90 5.90
N PRO A 159 -10.00 3.19 4.99
CA PRO A 159 -8.84 2.36 5.33
C PRO A 159 -7.62 3.23 5.62
N HIS A 160 -6.86 2.89 6.67
CA HIS A 160 -5.54 3.45 6.91
C HIS A 160 -4.49 2.81 5.99
N TYR A 161 -3.36 3.52 5.78
CA TYR A 161 -2.24 2.94 5.05
C TYR A 161 -1.75 1.65 5.74
N GLY A 162 -1.49 0.62 4.92
CA GLY A 162 -1.05 -0.69 5.39
C GLY A 162 -2.17 -1.60 5.92
N VAL A 163 -3.37 -1.08 6.15
CA VAL A 163 -4.53 -1.87 6.56
C VAL A 163 -5.29 -2.37 5.32
N PHE A 164 -5.69 -3.65 5.35
CA PHE A 164 -6.40 -4.26 4.22
C PHE A 164 -7.70 -3.51 3.92
N SER A 165 -7.83 -3.05 2.68
CA SER A 165 -9.01 -2.30 2.22
C SER A 165 -10.07 -3.23 1.62
N PRO A 166 -11.36 -3.10 1.96
CA PRO A 166 -12.45 -3.94 1.49
C PRO A 166 -12.90 -3.58 0.05
N ILE A 167 -11.95 -3.43 -0.89
CA ILE A 167 -12.24 -3.10 -2.31
C ILE A 167 -12.99 -4.23 -3.00
N ARG A 168 -12.70 -5.48 -2.60
CA ARG A 168 -13.44 -6.66 -3.04
C ARG A 168 -14.46 -6.99 -1.96
N SER A 169 -15.73 -6.82 -2.25
CA SER A 169 -16.81 -6.94 -1.29
C SER A 169 -17.37 -8.36 -1.14
N GLU A 170 -16.95 -9.31 -1.98
CA GLU A 170 -17.57 -10.65 -2.04
C GLU A 170 -17.56 -11.36 -0.67
N TYR A 171 -16.47 -11.24 0.10
CA TYR A 171 -16.41 -11.83 1.44
C TYR A 171 -17.26 -11.07 2.46
N VAL A 172 -17.45 -9.76 2.25
CA VAL A 172 -18.32 -8.93 3.10
C VAL A 172 -19.77 -9.30 2.88
N ASP A 173 -20.18 -9.47 1.61
CA ASP A 173 -21.52 -9.87 1.22
C ASP A 173 -21.85 -11.28 1.77
N LEU A 174 -20.89 -12.21 1.71
CA LEU A 174 -21.03 -13.55 2.32
C LEU A 174 -21.33 -13.46 3.84
N VAL A 175 -20.64 -12.58 4.57
CA VAL A 175 -20.90 -12.38 6.01
C VAL A 175 -22.22 -11.64 6.23
N ALA A 176 -22.59 -10.73 5.33
CA ALA A 176 -23.88 -10.03 5.41
C ALA A 176 -25.06 -10.99 5.26
N ASP A 177 -24.96 -12.02 4.41
CA ASP A 177 -26.04 -12.93 4.08
C ASP A 177 -26.04 -14.25 4.86
N ALA A 178 -24.89 -14.65 5.44
CA ALA A 178 -24.78 -15.91 6.16
C ALA A 178 -25.74 -15.98 7.36
N PRO A 179 -26.41 -17.14 7.61
CA PRO A 179 -27.22 -17.30 8.80
C PRO A 179 -26.37 -17.17 10.07
N LEU A 180 -26.83 -16.39 11.03
CA LEU A 180 -26.16 -16.24 12.33
C LEU A 180 -26.73 -17.25 13.33
N PRO A 181 -25.90 -18.05 14.01
CA PRO A 181 -26.38 -19.00 15.02
C PRO A 181 -26.88 -18.29 16.28
N SER A 182 -26.40 -17.06 16.53
CA SER A 182 -26.76 -16.22 17.66
C SER A 182 -26.49 -14.75 17.35
N ASN A 183 -27.28 -13.86 17.91
CA ASN A 183 -27.05 -12.40 17.86
C ASN A 183 -26.51 -11.85 19.19
N ALA A 184 -26.13 -12.71 20.14
CA ALA A 184 -25.64 -12.25 21.44
C ALA A 184 -24.19 -11.79 21.41
N LEU A 185 -23.32 -12.60 20.81
CA LEU A 185 -21.86 -12.39 20.80
C LEU A 185 -21.26 -12.87 19.48
N ALA A 186 -20.34 -12.09 18.91
CA ALA A 186 -19.49 -12.48 17.79
C ALA A 186 -18.03 -12.07 18.02
N PHE A 187 -17.12 -12.77 17.35
CA PHE A 187 -15.69 -12.45 17.33
C PHE A 187 -15.27 -12.16 15.91
N ASP A 188 -14.61 -11.03 15.70
CA ASP A 188 -13.95 -10.65 14.42
C ASP A 188 -12.43 -10.68 14.65
N ILE A 189 -11.82 -11.81 14.28
CA ILE A 189 -10.39 -12.05 14.49
C ILE A 189 -9.60 -11.62 13.25
N GLY A 190 -8.71 -10.63 13.41
CA GLY A 190 -8.05 -9.95 12.30
C GLY A 190 -8.97 -8.90 11.66
N THR A 191 -9.56 -8.06 12.49
CA THR A 191 -10.62 -7.12 12.10
C THR A 191 -10.23 -6.11 11.02
N GLY A 192 -8.93 -5.83 10.87
CA GLY A 192 -8.43 -4.89 9.86
C GLY A 192 -9.09 -3.51 9.95
N THR A 193 -9.89 -3.18 8.95
CA THR A 193 -10.65 -1.91 8.91
C THR A 193 -11.90 -1.89 9.79
N GLY A 194 -12.25 -2.99 10.44
CA GLY A 194 -13.49 -3.12 11.21
C GLY A 194 -14.74 -3.42 10.35
N VAL A 195 -14.56 -3.69 9.06
CA VAL A 195 -15.70 -3.84 8.13
C VAL A 195 -16.63 -4.99 8.49
N LEU A 196 -16.10 -6.16 8.87
CA LEU A 196 -16.93 -7.31 9.25
C LEU A 196 -17.60 -7.10 10.59
N ALA A 197 -16.89 -6.53 11.56
CA ALA A 197 -17.48 -6.12 12.84
C ALA A 197 -18.66 -5.15 12.62
N ALA A 198 -18.49 -4.16 11.73
CA ALA A 198 -19.55 -3.21 11.38
C ALA A 198 -20.77 -3.91 10.74
N VAL A 199 -20.54 -4.86 9.81
CA VAL A 199 -21.62 -5.66 9.20
C VAL A 199 -22.38 -6.46 10.24
N LEU A 200 -21.67 -7.14 11.15
CA LEU A 200 -22.28 -7.92 12.23
C LEU A 200 -23.11 -7.04 13.16
N ALA A 201 -22.60 -5.85 13.52
CA ALA A 201 -23.32 -4.88 14.32
C ALA A 201 -24.62 -4.38 13.64
N ARG A 202 -24.55 -4.08 12.33
CA ARG A 202 -25.75 -3.71 11.52
C ARG A 202 -26.76 -4.85 11.44
N ARG A 203 -26.31 -6.10 11.46
CA ARG A 203 -27.19 -7.29 11.51
C ARG A 203 -27.80 -7.55 12.88
N GLY A 204 -27.54 -6.71 13.87
CA GLY A 204 -28.16 -6.78 15.19
C GLY A 204 -27.40 -7.64 16.22
N VAL A 205 -26.13 -7.99 15.97
CA VAL A 205 -25.28 -8.61 16.99
C VAL A 205 -25.07 -7.63 18.14
N SER A 206 -25.35 -8.04 19.37
CA SER A 206 -25.35 -7.17 20.55
C SER A 206 -23.94 -6.83 21.05
N HIS A 207 -23.04 -7.79 21.03
CA HIS A 207 -21.64 -7.62 21.43
C HIS A 207 -20.70 -8.22 20.39
N ILE A 208 -19.68 -7.47 20.01
CA ILE A 208 -18.67 -7.93 19.06
C ILE A 208 -17.30 -7.65 19.67
N VAL A 209 -16.45 -8.67 19.69
CA VAL A 209 -15.05 -8.55 20.09
C VAL A 209 -14.20 -8.55 18.82
N ALA A 210 -13.73 -7.37 18.43
CA ALA A 210 -12.87 -7.18 17.27
C ALA A 210 -11.39 -7.13 17.69
N THR A 211 -10.56 -7.98 17.11
CA THR A 211 -9.12 -8.07 17.44
C THR A 211 -8.24 -8.00 16.21
N ASP A 212 -7.05 -7.45 16.39
CA ASP A 212 -6.00 -7.48 15.36
C ASP A 212 -4.61 -7.45 16.04
N GLN A 213 -3.61 -8.03 15.42
CA GLN A 213 -2.23 -7.95 15.90
C GLN A 213 -1.55 -6.63 15.52
N ASP A 214 -2.06 -5.91 14.50
CA ASP A 214 -1.52 -4.63 14.06
C ASP A 214 -2.25 -3.47 14.78
N PRO A 215 -1.53 -2.66 15.59
CA PRO A 215 -2.12 -1.47 16.22
C PRO A 215 -2.73 -0.47 15.23
N ARG A 216 -2.20 -0.37 13.99
CA ARG A 216 -2.78 0.47 12.93
C ARG A 216 -4.16 -0.03 12.50
N ALA A 217 -4.34 -1.36 12.40
CA ALA A 217 -5.64 -1.96 12.10
C ALA A 217 -6.65 -1.65 13.21
N LEU A 218 -6.27 -1.79 14.48
CA LEU A 218 -7.15 -1.44 15.60
C LEU A 218 -7.53 0.05 15.62
N ALA A 219 -6.58 0.95 15.33
CA ALA A 219 -6.87 2.38 15.21
C ALA A 219 -7.84 2.65 14.05
N CYS A 220 -7.61 2.02 12.89
CA CYS A 220 -8.47 2.11 11.72
C CYS A 220 -9.90 1.60 12.01
N ALA A 221 -10.02 0.44 12.64
CA ALA A 221 -11.32 -0.12 13.02
C ALA A 221 -12.09 0.81 13.96
N ARG A 222 -11.43 1.34 15.01
CA ARG A 222 -12.07 2.29 15.96
C ARG A 222 -12.58 3.54 15.25
N GLU A 223 -11.79 4.15 14.34
CA GLU A 223 -12.22 5.32 13.58
C GLU A 223 -13.44 5.01 12.70
N ASN A 224 -13.43 3.87 12.00
CA ASN A 224 -14.54 3.48 11.14
C ASN A 224 -15.81 3.17 11.94
N LEU A 225 -15.69 2.43 13.05
CA LEU A 225 -16.81 2.12 13.92
C LEU A 225 -17.42 3.37 14.56
N ALA A 226 -16.58 4.33 14.94
CA ALA A 226 -17.05 5.62 15.45
C ALA A 226 -17.81 6.42 14.37
N ARG A 227 -17.31 6.46 13.12
CA ARG A 227 -18.00 7.11 11.98
C ARG A 227 -19.36 6.48 11.67
N LEU A 228 -19.46 5.16 11.85
CA LEU A 228 -20.68 4.38 11.62
C LEU A 228 -21.63 4.36 12.83
N GLU A 229 -21.25 5.02 13.94
CA GLU A 229 -22.00 5.06 15.21
C GLU A 229 -22.26 3.65 15.80
N LEU A 230 -21.23 2.79 15.75
CA LEU A 230 -21.30 1.38 16.19
C LEU A 230 -20.40 1.05 17.39
N THR A 231 -19.77 2.05 18.02
CA THR A 231 -18.82 1.85 19.14
C THR A 231 -19.41 1.18 20.37
N ASP A 232 -20.72 1.30 20.58
CA ASP A 232 -21.39 0.70 21.75
C ASP A 232 -21.57 -0.83 21.62
N ARG A 233 -21.31 -1.38 20.43
CA ARG A 233 -21.48 -2.81 20.13
C ARG A 233 -20.17 -3.55 19.89
N VAL A 234 -19.04 -2.81 19.66
CA VAL A 234 -17.74 -3.39 19.27
C VAL A 234 -16.64 -2.93 20.21
#